data_5b3d1081780af86b9a5f2a56ae4714ac
#
_entry.id   5b3d1081780af86b9a5f2a56ae4714ac
#
_cell.length_a   1.000
_cell.length_b   1.000
_cell.length_c   1.000
_cell.angle_alpha   90.00
_cell.angle_beta   90.00
_cell.angle_gamma   90.00
#
_symmetry.space_group_name_H-M   'P 1'
#
loop_
_entity.id
_entity.type
_entity.pdbx_description
1 polymer ?
#
loop_
_entity_poly.entity_id
_entity_poly.type
_entity_poly.pdbx_seq_one_letter_code
_entity_poly.pdbx_strand_id
1 'polypeptide(L)'
;MTLSFSSLGLSEARVNQLEALGYHQPTNIQAEAIPHLLSGRDLIGLAQTGTGKTAAFSLPLIEQLDPNNAVVQALILTPTRELAVQVCQSMKSYRVKGRPRILAVYGGQSLERQRQLLKRGTQIVVGTPGRVLDLLNRGDLDLSQLNWLVLDEADEMLNMGFIQDVEKILGQAPANRQTAFFSATMAAEVRELATKFLHSPVTVAIQSPKTSPKHIQQVAYTVPRGWSKVRALQPILELEDPEAALIFVRTRRTAGELTRQLQAAGYSVDEYHGDLSQSQRERLLMRFRQRQVKWVVATDIA
;
A
#
# COMPACT_ATOMS: atom_id res chain seq x y z
N MET A 1 10.26 25.96 -14.39
CA MET A 1 11.39 25.04 -14.17
C MET A 1 10.80 23.67 -13.86
N THR A 2 11.14 22.65 -14.61
CA THR A 2 10.74 21.27 -14.33
C THR A 2 11.49 20.80 -13.07
N LEU A 3 10.75 20.44 -12.02
CA LEU A 3 11.31 19.89 -10.79
C LEU A 3 11.97 18.54 -11.10
N SER A 4 13.22 18.36 -10.66
CA SER A 4 13.96 17.10 -10.77
C SER A 4 14.21 16.49 -9.40
N PHE A 5 14.46 15.18 -9.32
CA PHE A 5 14.79 14.53 -8.04
C PHE A 5 16.08 15.07 -7.41
N SER A 6 17.03 15.55 -8.21
CA SER A 6 18.26 16.18 -7.72
C SER A 6 18.01 17.47 -6.93
N SER A 7 16.92 18.21 -7.24
CA SER A 7 16.54 19.42 -6.51
C SER A 7 15.83 19.16 -5.18
N LEU A 8 15.48 17.90 -4.86
CA LEU A 8 14.74 17.55 -3.65
C LEU A 8 15.64 17.22 -2.44
N GLY A 9 16.98 17.21 -2.60
CA GLY A 9 17.93 16.93 -1.54
C GLY A 9 18.31 15.46 -1.39
N LEU A 10 17.94 14.60 -2.35
CA LEU A 10 18.41 13.20 -2.40
C LEU A 10 19.86 13.14 -2.87
N SER A 11 20.60 12.10 -2.43
CA SER A 11 21.97 11.88 -2.89
C SER A 11 22.04 11.60 -4.39
N GLU A 12 23.17 11.95 -5.03
CA GLU A 12 23.40 11.69 -6.44
C GLU A 12 23.25 10.19 -6.78
N ALA A 13 23.74 9.31 -5.91
CA ALA A 13 23.60 7.86 -6.08
C ALA A 13 22.12 7.43 -6.10
N ARG A 14 21.26 8.08 -5.31
CA ARG A 14 19.82 7.84 -5.30
C ARG A 14 19.17 8.34 -6.56
N VAL A 15 19.50 9.54 -7.01
CA VAL A 15 18.98 10.13 -8.25
C VAL A 15 19.31 9.24 -9.45
N ASN A 16 20.56 8.81 -9.59
CA ASN A 16 21.00 7.92 -10.67
C ASN A 16 20.25 6.58 -10.64
N GLN A 17 19.97 6.04 -9.44
CA GLN A 17 19.18 4.81 -9.30
C GLN A 17 17.73 5.02 -9.74
N LEU A 18 17.12 6.15 -9.40
CA LEU A 18 15.75 6.48 -9.81
C LEU A 18 15.63 6.62 -11.33
N GLU A 19 16.58 7.27 -11.98
CA GLU A 19 16.65 7.37 -13.43
C GLU A 19 16.75 6.00 -14.10
N ALA A 20 17.59 5.11 -13.56
CA ALA A 20 17.73 3.73 -14.05
C ALA A 20 16.43 2.91 -13.86
N LEU A 21 15.57 3.27 -12.91
CA LEU A 21 14.26 2.67 -12.69
C LEU A 21 13.15 3.34 -13.53
N GLY A 22 13.47 4.36 -14.34
CA GLY A 22 12.52 5.10 -15.17
C GLY A 22 11.79 6.23 -14.45
N TYR A 23 12.25 6.65 -13.26
CA TYR A 23 11.72 7.81 -12.54
C TYR A 23 12.47 9.07 -13.00
N HIS A 24 11.93 9.78 -13.98
CA HIS A 24 12.59 10.98 -14.55
C HIS A 24 12.16 12.28 -13.85
N GLN A 25 10.93 12.35 -13.39
CA GLN A 25 10.37 13.53 -12.75
C GLN A 25 9.59 13.15 -11.48
N PRO A 26 9.71 13.91 -10.39
CA PRO A 26 8.91 13.70 -9.20
C PRO A 26 7.45 14.05 -9.45
N THR A 27 6.54 13.27 -8.88
CA THR A 27 5.13 13.65 -8.80
C THR A 27 4.95 14.79 -7.79
N ASN A 28 3.78 15.45 -7.80
CA ASN A 28 3.51 16.58 -6.91
C ASN A 28 3.69 16.20 -5.42
N ILE A 29 3.17 15.03 -4.99
CA ILE A 29 3.34 14.59 -3.60
C ILE A 29 4.81 14.31 -3.26
N GLN A 30 5.60 13.80 -4.20
CA GLN A 30 7.03 13.57 -4.00
C GLN A 30 7.79 14.88 -3.91
N ALA A 31 7.52 15.83 -4.82
CA ALA A 31 8.17 17.13 -4.85
C ALA A 31 7.96 17.94 -3.56
N GLU A 32 6.74 17.87 -3.00
CA GLU A 32 6.39 18.62 -1.79
C GLU A 32 6.81 17.87 -0.50
N ALA A 33 6.63 16.53 -0.43
CA ALA A 33 6.87 15.78 0.79
C ALA A 33 8.36 15.47 1.06
N ILE A 34 9.13 15.09 0.02
CA ILE A 34 10.52 14.62 0.19
C ILE A 34 11.40 15.64 0.92
N PRO A 35 11.43 16.94 0.58
CA PRO A 35 12.28 17.91 1.27
C PRO A 35 11.96 18.05 2.77
N HIS A 36 10.67 18.03 3.13
CA HIS A 36 10.24 18.10 4.52
C HIS A 36 10.65 16.84 5.29
N LEU A 37 10.49 15.68 4.68
CA LEU A 37 10.88 14.41 5.29
C LEU A 37 12.41 14.29 5.45
N LEU A 38 13.20 14.76 4.47
CA LEU A 38 14.67 14.82 4.59
C LEU A 38 15.12 15.79 5.68
N SER A 39 14.36 16.85 5.97
CA SER A 39 14.64 17.79 7.06
C SER A 39 14.21 17.31 8.45
N GLY A 40 13.75 16.06 8.58
CA GLY A 40 13.35 15.46 9.86
C GLY A 40 11.98 15.91 10.37
N ARG A 41 11.15 16.55 9.55
CA ARG A 41 9.81 17.03 9.95
C ARG A 41 8.78 15.89 9.91
N ASP A 42 7.89 15.86 10.89
CA ASP A 42 6.68 15.05 10.81
C ASP A 42 5.79 15.57 9.67
N LEU A 43 5.04 14.66 9.03
CA LEU A 43 4.28 15.02 7.83
C LEU A 43 2.91 14.34 7.78
N ILE A 44 1.92 15.08 7.30
CA ILE A 44 0.62 14.55 6.86
C ILE A 44 0.54 14.77 5.35
N GLY A 45 0.57 13.68 4.59
CA GLY A 45 0.47 13.67 3.13
C GLY A 45 -0.93 13.27 2.68
N LEU A 46 -1.70 14.22 2.16
CA LEU A 46 -3.03 13.97 1.61
C LEU A 46 -2.97 13.85 0.10
N ALA A 47 -3.07 12.63 -0.40
CA ALA A 47 -3.03 12.35 -1.82
C ALA A 47 -3.71 11.00 -2.14
N GLN A 48 -4.34 10.91 -3.30
CA GLN A 48 -5.00 9.66 -3.76
C GLN A 48 -4.01 8.53 -4.00
N THR A 49 -4.50 7.30 -4.05
CA THR A 49 -3.73 6.12 -4.47
C THR A 49 -3.21 6.31 -5.90
N GLY A 50 -2.01 5.83 -6.18
CA GLY A 50 -1.39 5.98 -7.50
C GLY A 50 -0.66 7.31 -7.75
N THR A 51 -0.67 8.27 -6.81
CA THR A 51 0.04 9.55 -6.94
C THR A 51 1.54 9.49 -6.64
N GLY A 52 2.06 8.33 -6.19
CA GLY A 52 3.47 8.15 -5.87
C GLY A 52 3.82 8.32 -4.39
N LYS A 53 2.84 8.22 -3.47
CA LYS A 53 3.04 8.29 -2.00
C LYS A 53 4.14 7.36 -1.50
N THR A 54 4.15 6.11 -1.98
CA THR A 54 5.15 5.11 -1.56
C THR A 54 6.58 5.59 -1.78
N ALA A 55 6.89 6.17 -2.94
CA ALA A 55 8.21 6.74 -3.18
C ALA A 55 8.46 8.00 -2.34
N ALA A 56 7.41 8.82 -2.12
CA ALA A 56 7.52 10.06 -1.35
C ALA A 56 8.04 9.82 0.08
N PHE A 57 7.64 8.74 0.75
CA PHE A 57 8.16 8.42 2.08
C PHE A 57 9.36 7.45 2.04
N SER A 58 9.39 6.51 1.09
CA SER A 58 10.44 5.48 1.05
C SER A 58 11.81 6.04 0.73
N LEU A 59 11.89 7.00 -0.19
CA LEU A 59 13.17 7.57 -0.63
C LEU A 59 13.90 8.30 0.50
N PRO A 60 13.29 9.29 1.19
CA PRO A 60 13.95 9.98 2.31
C PRO A 60 14.22 9.03 3.49
N LEU A 61 13.31 8.10 3.77
CA LEU A 61 13.49 7.10 4.83
C LEU A 61 14.73 6.25 4.56
N ILE A 62 14.88 5.66 3.37
CA ILE A 62 16.02 4.82 3.03
C ILE A 62 17.34 5.63 3.01
N GLU A 63 17.27 6.91 2.65
CA GLU A 63 18.44 7.81 2.62
C GLU A 63 19.02 8.06 4.01
N GLN A 64 18.16 8.14 5.03
CA GLN A 64 18.54 8.49 6.41
C GLN A 64 18.85 7.30 7.31
N LEU A 65 18.53 6.07 6.88
CA LEU A 65 18.83 4.88 7.69
C LEU A 65 20.32 4.53 7.67
N ASP A 66 20.81 4.05 8.81
CA ASP A 66 22.13 3.40 8.88
C ASP A 66 22.04 1.95 8.35
N PRO A 67 22.59 1.67 7.17
CA PRO A 67 22.52 0.34 6.57
C PRO A 67 23.39 -0.70 7.31
N ASN A 68 24.28 -0.28 8.22
CA ASN A 68 25.16 -1.16 8.98
C ASN A 68 24.57 -1.55 10.33
N ASN A 69 23.63 -0.76 10.87
CA ASN A 69 22.94 -1.09 12.10
C ASN A 69 21.82 -2.11 11.82
N ALA A 70 21.99 -3.34 12.31
CA ALA A 70 21.11 -4.48 12.01
C ALA A 70 19.86 -4.57 12.93
N VAL A 71 19.34 -3.43 13.36
CA VAL A 71 18.09 -3.31 14.16
C VAL A 71 16.96 -2.71 13.34
N VAL A 72 15.74 -2.82 13.85
CA VAL A 72 14.57 -2.18 13.21
C VAL A 72 14.63 -0.68 13.45
N GLN A 73 14.85 0.08 12.39
CA GLN A 73 14.95 1.54 12.40
C GLN A 73 13.71 2.22 11.80
N ALA A 74 12.93 1.48 10.99
CA ALA A 74 11.73 2.01 10.39
C ALA A 74 10.57 0.99 10.41
N LEU A 75 9.38 1.49 10.71
CA LEU A 75 8.12 0.74 10.65
C LEU A 75 7.13 1.45 9.73
N ILE A 76 6.60 0.72 8.76
CA ILE A 76 5.52 1.18 7.89
C ILE A 76 4.29 0.32 8.17
N LEU A 77 3.17 0.93 8.56
CA LEU A 77 1.89 0.26 8.72
C LEU A 77 1.04 0.45 7.48
N THR A 78 0.39 -0.62 7.04
CA THR A 78 -0.50 -0.65 5.88
C THR A 78 -1.78 -1.41 6.22
N PRO A 79 -2.96 -1.05 5.65
CA PRO A 79 -4.23 -1.70 5.98
C PRO A 79 -4.30 -3.17 5.56
N THR A 80 -3.66 -3.52 4.45
CA THR A 80 -3.80 -4.85 3.84
C THR A 80 -2.46 -5.55 3.66
N ARG A 81 -2.52 -6.89 3.56
CA ARG A 81 -1.36 -7.76 3.32
C ARG A 81 -0.75 -7.48 1.95
N GLU A 82 -1.61 -7.30 0.97
CA GLU A 82 -1.26 -7.02 -0.42
C GLU A 82 -0.49 -5.71 -0.52
N LEU A 83 -0.95 -4.65 0.16
CA LEU A 83 -0.26 -3.37 0.20
C LEU A 83 1.09 -3.49 0.95
N ALA A 84 1.15 -4.25 2.05
CA ALA A 84 2.43 -4.49 2.74
C ALA A 84 3.47 -5.13 1.82
N VAL A 85 3.06 -6.12 1.03
CA VAL A 85 3.93 -6.79 0.05
C VAL A 85 4.33 -5.81 -1.07
N GLN A 86 3.39 -5.03 -1.58
CA GLN A 86 3.63 -4.05 -2.65
C GLN A 86 4.61 -2.95 -2.20
N VAL A 87 4.39 -2.35 -1.03
CA VAL A 87 5.29 -1.35 -0.44
C VAL A 87 6.67 -1.94 -0.22
N CYS A 88 6.74 -3.14 0.38
CA CYS A 88 8.02 -3.85 0.58
C CYS A 88 8.78 -4.11 -0.74
N GLN A 89 8.08 -4.48 -1.81
CA GLN A 89 8.67 -4.68 -3.14
C GLN A 89 9.17 -3.37 -3.74
N SER A 90 8.37 -2.31 -3.68
CA SER A 90 8.76 -0.97 -4.15
C SER A 90 9.99 -0.46 -3.40
N MET A 91 10.00 -0.57 -2.06
CA MET A 91 11.17 -0.16 -1.28
C MET A 91 12.42 -0.98 -1.60
N LYS A 92 12.27 -2.28 -1.90
CA LYS A 92 13.40 -3.13 -2.33
C LYS A 92 14.01 -2.69 -3.67
N SER A 93 13.24 -2.13 -4.59
CA SER A 93 13.78 -1.59 -5.85
C SER A 93 14.62 -0.33 -5.63
N TYR A 94 14.38 0.42 -4.55
CA TYR A 94 15.16 1.60 -4.20
C TYR A 94 16.46 1.30 -3.44
N ARG A 95 16.78 0.04 -3.13
CA ARG A 95 17.98 -0.32 -2.38
C ARG A 95 19.24 -0.21 -3.22
N VAL A 96 20.31 0.22 -2.58
CA VAL A 96 21.65 0.18 -3.16
C VAL A 96 22.40 -1.00 -2.54
N LYS A 97 23.06 -1.84 -3.37
CA LYS A 97 23.83 -3.03 -2.93
C LYS A 97 23.02 -3.97 -1.99
N GLY A 98 21.72 -4.10 -2.24
CA GLY A 98 20.85 -4.99 -1.47
C GLY A 98 20.47 -4.54 -0.06
N ARG A 99 20.84 -3.33 0.37
CA ARG A 99 20.55 -2.77 1.69
C ARG A 99 19.68 -1.51 1.59
N PRO A 100 18.84 -1.20 2.60
CA PRO A 100 18.58 -1.95 3.86
C PRO A 100 17.81 -3.26 3.65
N ARG A 101 17.81 -4.15 4.67
CA ARG A 101 16.97 -5.35 4.69
C ARG A 101 15.54 -4.96 5.05
N ILE A 102 14.60 -5.33 4.18
CA ILE A 102 13.19 -4.96 4.29
C ILE A 102 12.35 -6.23 4.40
N LEU A 103 11.49 -6.30 5.40
CA LEU A 103 10.63 -7.43 5.68
C LEU A 103 9.16 -7.02 5.69
N ALA A 104 8.32 -7.74 4.94
CA ALA A 104 6.88 -7.64 5.08
C ALA A 104 6.37 -8.61 6.17
N VAL A 105 5.57 -8.10 7.12
CA VAL A 105 4.98 -8.87 8.22
C VAL A 105 3.45 -8.71 8.22
N TYR A 106 2.74 -9.83 8.02
CA TYR A 106 1.28 -9.84 7.92
C TYR A 106 0.71 -11.21 8.29
N GLY A 107 -0.57 -11.24 8.62
CA GLY A 107 -1.27 -12.46 8.99
C GLY A 107 -1.41 -13.45 7.81
N GLY A 108 -1.64 -14.75 8.11
CA GLY A 108 -1.80 -15.79 7.08
C GLY A 108 -0.50 -16.35 6.52
N GLN A 109 0.64 -15.84 6.96
CA GLN A 109 1.97 -16.39 6.70
C GLN A 109 2.57 -16.98 7.98
N SER A 110 3.55 -17.88 7.83
CA SER A 110 4.25 -18.50 8.97
C SER A 110 4.87 -17.44 9.88
N LEU A 111 4.43 -17.41 11.12
CA LEU A 111 4.98 -16.54 12.17
C LEU A 111 6.47 -16.85 12.39
N GLU A 112 6.82 -18.12 12.47
CA GLU A 112 8.19 -18.56 12.73
C GLU A 112 9.17 -18.07 11.65
N ARG A 113 8.76 -18.10 10.39
CA ARG A 113 9.57 -17.56 9.28
C ARG A 113 9.79 -16.05 9.43
N GLN A 114 8.77 -15.30 9.84
CA GLN A 114 8.89 -13.85 10.06
C GLN A 114 9.83 -13.56 11.24
N ARG A 115 9.71 -14.30 12.35
CA ARG A 115 10.62 -14.21 13.51
C ARG A 115 12.07 -14.46 13.14
N GLN A 116 12.35 -15.50 12.38
CA GLN A 116 13.71 -15.81 11.92
C GLN A 116 14.29 -14.71 11.04
N LEU A 117 13.50 -14.09 10.18
CA LEU A 117 13.94 -12.98 9.34
C LEU A 117 14.20 -11.70 10.16
N LEU A 118 13.38 -11.41 11.17
CA LEU A 118 13.63 -10.32 12.13
C LEU A 118 14.97 -10.51 12.86
N LYS A 119 15.20 -11.71 13.42
CA LYS A 119 16.45 -12.06 14.11
C LYS A 119 17.71 -11.97 13.23
N ARG A 120 17.59 -12.08 11.91
CA ARG A 120 18.70 -11.91 10.96
C ARG A 120 19.11 -10.46 10.75
N GLY A 121 18.44 -9.51 11.41
CA GLY A 121 18.76 -8.08 11.33
C GLY A 121 18.01 -7.36 10.23
N THR A 122 16.68 -7.26 10.35
CA THR A 122 15.81 -6.43 9.51
C THR A 122 15.90 -4.97 9.95
N GLN A 123 16.06 -4.04 9.01
CA GLN A 123 16.11 -2.60 9.30
C GLN A 123 14.77 -1.90 9.05
N ILE A 124 13.99 -2.40 8.09
CA ILE A 124 12.68 -1.84 7.76
C ILE A 124 11.63 -2.95 7.86
N VAL A 125 10.61 -2.71 8.65
CA VAL A 125 9.43 -3.56 8.74
C VAL A 125 8.25 -2.87 8.06
N VAL A 126 7.60 -3.57 7.13
CA VAL A 126 6.33 -3.14 6.52
C VAL A 126 5.26 -4.14 6.94
N GLY A 127 4.18 -3.71 7.58
CA GLY A 127 3.23 -4.69 8.08
C GLY A 127 1.81 -4.22 8.32
N THR A 128 0.92 -5.20 8.49
CA THR A 128 -0.46 -4.94 8.92
C THR A 128 -0.52 -4.82 10.45
N PRO A 129 -1.37 -3.92 11.01
CA PRO A 129 -1.38 -3.61 12.43
C PRO A 129 -1.46 -4.83 13.34
N GLY A 130 -2.42 -5.73 13.12
CA GLY A 130 -2.62 -6.90 13.98
C GLY A 130 -1.40 -7.85 14.06
N ARG A 131 -0.66 -8.08 12.96
CA ARG A 131 0.55 -8.91 12.98
C ARG A 131 1.74 -8.17 13.60
N VAL A 132 1.88 -6.89 13.37
CA VAL A 132 2.91 -6.08 14.01
C VAL A 132 2.71 -6.09 15.53
N LEU A 133 1.48 -5.89 15.99
CA LEU A 133 1.14 -5.92 17.42
C LEU A 133 1.36 -7.32 18.03
N ASP A 134 1.01 -8.41 17.34
CA ASP A 134 1.31 -9.78 17.80
C ASP A 134 2.82 -10.02 17.99
N LEU A 135 3.64 -9.56 17.04
CA LEU A 135 5.11 -9.66 17.14
C LEU A 135 5.69 -8.80 18.28
N LEU A 136 5.14 -7.60 18.51
CA LEU A 136 5.52 -6.73 19.63
C LEU A 136 5.16 -7.37 20.98
N ASN A 137 3.93 -7.86 21.12
CA ASN A 137 3.46 -8.49 22.37
C ASN A 137 4.23 -9.77 22.71
N ARG A 138 4.80 -10.46 21.74
CA ARG A 138 5.66 -11.63 21.92
C ARG A 138 7.12 -11.28 22.20
N GLY A 139 7.51 -10.02 22.07
CA GLY A 139 8.91 -9.60 22.14
C GLY A 139 9.76 -10.05 20.95
N ASP A 140 9.14 -10.45 19.82
CA ASP A 140 9.83 -10.85 18.60
C ASP A 140 10.19 -9.67 17.70
N LEU A 141 9.53 -8.53 17.89
CA LEU A 141 9.81 -7.24 17.25
C LEU A 141 10.14 -6.21 18.33
N ASP A 142 11.29 -5.59 18.23
CA ASP A 142 11.74 -4.51 19.09
C ASP A 142 11.76 -3.19 18.32
N LEU A 143 11.06 -2.18 18.84
CA LEU A 143 10.98 -0.82 18.27
C LEU A 143 11.85 0.19 19.03
N SER A 144 12.66 -0.22 20.02
CA SER A 144 13.43 0.69 20.87
C SER A 144 14.40 1.61 20.10
N GLN A 145 14.82 1.20 18.90
CA GLN A 145 15.70 1.95 18.00
C GLN A 145 14.97 2.50 16.77
N LEU A 146 13.65 2.64 16.84
CA LEU A 146 12.85 3.12 15.74
C LEU A 146 13.05 4.63 15.54
N ASN A 147 13.53 5.02 14.36
CA ASN A 147 13.71 6.42 13.97
C ASN A 147 12.56 6.91 13.07
N TRP A 148 11.88 6.00 12.36
CA TRP A 148 10.82 6.31 11.41
C TRP A 148 9.57 5.48 11.61
N LEU A 149 8.43 6.14 11.63
CA LEU A 149 7.12 5.48 11.61
C LEU A 149 6.24 6.09 10.52
N VAL A 150 5.71 5.24 9.64
CA VAL A 150 4.83 5.67 8.55
C VAL A 150 3.49 4.93 8.65
N LEU A 151 2.39 5.65 8.56
CA LEU A 151 1.07 5.09 8.27
C LEU A 151 0.77 5.34 6.79
N ASP A 152 0.62 4.28 5.99
CA ASP A 152 0.18 4.39 4.59
C ASP A 152 -1.27 3.93 4.48
N GLU A 153 -2.10 4.73 3.80
CA GLU A 153 -3.56 4.58 3.74
C GLU A 153 -4.20 4.58 5.15
N ALA A 154 -3.87 5.62 5.95
CA ALA A 154 -4.32 5.73 7.33
C ALA A 154 -5.85 5.70 7.46
N ASP A 155 -6.59 6.36 6.57
CA ASP A 155 -8.05 6.31 6.51
C ASP A 155 -8.60 4.89 6.31
N GLU A 156 -7.99 4.09 5.46
CA GLU A 156 -8.40 2.70 5.24
C GLU A 156 -8.13 1.81 6.47
N MET A 157 -7.01 2.03 7.18
CA MET A 157 -6.75 1.30 8.44
C MET A 157 -7.85 1.58 9.48
N LEU A 158 -8.34 2.82 9.54
CA LEU A 158 -9.42 3.19 10.46
C LEU A 158 -10.77 2.60 10.01
N ASN A 159 -11.09 2.65 8.72
CA ASN A 159 -12.29 2.04 8.13
C ASN A 159 -12.34 0.52 8.40
N MET A 160 -11.19 -0.14 8.41
CA MET A 160 -11.06 -1.57 8.73
C MET A 160 -11.04 -1.89 10.23
N GLY A 161 -11.16 -0.88 11.10
CA GLY A 161 -11.24 -1.05 12.57
C GLY A 161 -9.89 -1.24 13.26
N PHE A 162 -8.76 -0.94 12.62
CA PHE A 162 -7.42 -1.10 13.19
C PHE A 162 -6.98 0.05 14.11
N ILE A 163 -7.85 1.03 14.40
CA ILE A 163 -7.47 2.23 15.18
C ILE A 163 -6.79 1.88 16.51
N GLN A 164 -7.35 0.94 17.26
CA GLN A 164 -6.82 0.55 18.56
C GLN A 164 -5.46 -0.14 18.48
N ASP A 165 -5.27 -0.98 17.45
CA ASP A 165 -4.00 -1.66 17.24
C ASP A 165 -2.92 -0.66 16.80
N VAL A 166 -3.26 0.28 15.91
CA VAL A 166 -2.38 1.37 15.49
C VAL A 166 -1.98 2.23 16.68
N GLU A 167 -2.93 2.65 17.53
CA GLU A 167 -2.63 3.44 18.74
C GLU A 167 -1.68 2.71 19.70
N LYS A 168 -1.90 1.42 19.92
CA LYS A 168 -1.02 0.59 20.78
C LYS A 168 0.40 0.50 20.21
N ILE A 169 0.54 0.36 18.90
CA ILE A 169 1.85 0.32 18.22
C ILE A 169 2.54 1.69 18.32
N LEU A 170 1.83 2.77 18.02
CA LEU A 170 2.35 4.13 18.11
C LEU A 170 2.81 4.47 19.54
N GLY A 171 2.07 4.01 20.57
CA GLY A 171 2.39 4.21 21.96
C GLY A 171 3.60 3.40 22.45
N GLN A 172 3.98 2.30 21.79
CA GLN A 172 5.16 1.50 22.12
C GLN A 172 6.42 1.98 21.38
N ALA A 173 6.27 2.81 20.36
CA ALA A 173 7.40 3.37 19.61
C ALA A 173 8.04 4.55 20.38
N PRO A 174 9.37 4.78 20.25
CA PRO A 174 10.05 5.91 20.90
C PRO A 174 9.39 7.24 20.58
N ALA A 175 9.37 8.16 21.56
CA ALA A 175 8.83 9.50 21.34
C ALA A 175 9.70 10.32 20.36
N ASN A 176 11.02 10.13 20.43
CA ASN A 176 11.96 10.79 19.53
C ASN A 176 12.09 10.00 18.21
N ARG A 177 11.08 10.06 17.40
CA ARG A 177 11.04 9.49 16.04
C ARG A 177 10.45 10.48 15.08
N GLN A 178 10.70 10.31 13.81
CA GLN A 178 9.97 11.01 12.75
C GLN A 178 8.72 10.19 12.36
N THR A 179 7.58 10.87 12.26
CA THR A 179 6.31 10.21 11.94
C THR A 179 5.67 10.84 10.72
N ALA A 180 5.20 10.01 9.77
CA ALA A 180 4.50 10.47 8.60
C ALA A 180 3.20 9.68 8.37
N PHE A 181 2.09 10.41 8.19
CA PHE A 181 0.80 9.82 7.83
C PHE A 181 0.48 10.14 6.38
N PHE A 182 0.19 9.11 5.61
CA PHE A 182 -0.29 9.23 4.24
C PHE A 182 -1.73 8.70 4.16
N SER A 183 -2.61 9.50 3.58
CA SER A 183 -4.04 9.21 3.52
C SER A 183 -4.65 9.80 2.25
N ALA A 184 -5.75 9.25 1.76
CA ALA A 184 -6.53 9.90 0.71
C ALA A 184 -7.45 10.99 1.28
N THR A 185 -7.88 10.83 2.54
CA THR A 185 -8.81 11.73 3.22
C THR A 185 -8.30 12.13 4.60
N MET A 186 -8.74 13.32 5.09
CA MET A 186 -8.51 13.77 6.46
C MET A 186 -9.79 13.55 7.30
N ALA A 187 -10.17 12.28 7.50
CA ALA A 187 -11.26 11.93 8.40
C ALA A 187 -10.98 12.44 9.84
N ALA A 188 -12.04 12.58 10.65
CA ALA A 188 -11.90 13.09 12.01
C ALA A 188 -10.94 12.22 12.84
N GLU A 189 -11.03 10.92 12.70
CA GLU A 189 -10.22 9.92 13.40
C GLU A 189 -8.74 10.01 12.99
N VAL A 190 -8.44 10.23 11.69
CA VAL A 190 -7.07 10.44 11.21
C VAL A 190 -6.48 11.70 11.83
N ARG A 191 -7.29 12.76 11.91
CA ARG A 191 -6.88 14.03 12.53
C ARG A 191 -6.59 13.88 14.02
N GLU A 192 -7.45 13.15 14.74
CA GLU A 192 -7.27 12.87 16.16
C GLU A 192 -5.97 12.08 16.41
N LEU A 193 -5.75 11.03 15.63
CA LEU A 193 -4.53 10.22 15.69
C LEU A 193 -3.28 11.08 15.39
N ALA A 194 -3.35 11.93 14.37
CA ALA A 194 -2.27 12.83 14.01
C ALA A 194 -1.97 13.83 15.14
N THR A 195 -3.00 14.42 15.75
CA THR A 195 -2.83 15.37 16.88
C THR A 195 -2.16 14.71 18.09
N LYS A 196 -2.46 13.42 18.33
CA LYS A 196 -1.92 12.65 19.47
C LYS A 196 -0.47 12.22 19.28
N PHE A 197 -0.04 11.91 18.06
CA PHE A 197 1.21 11.20 17.82
C PHE A 197 2.22 11.92 16.91
N LEU A 198 1.85 13.04 16.26
CA LEU A 198 2.78 13.81 15.44
C LEU A 198 3.18 15.11 16.14
N HIS A 199 4.41 15.55 15.91
CA HIS A 199 5.00 16.77 16.49
C HIS A 199 5.07 17.87 15.43
N SER A 200 4.19 18.88 15.53
CA SER A 200 4.14 20.03 14.60
C SER A 200 4.25 19.60 13.12
N PRO A 201 3.38 18.70 12.64
CA PRO A 201 3.52 18.13 11.30
C PRO A 201 3.32 19.18 10.21
N VAL A 202 4.03 19.02 9.10
CA VAL A 202 3.72 19.72 7.85
C VAL A 202 2.58 18.99 7.17
N THR A 203 1.56 19.72 6.73
CA THR A 203 0.49 19.14 5.92
C THR A 203 0.74 19.45 4.44
N VAL A 204 0.96 18.39 3.66
CA VAL A 204 1.06 18.44 2.21
C VAL A 204 -0.23 17.87 1.63
N ALA A 205 -1.01 18.67 0.94
CA ALA A 205 -2.29 18.28 0.38
C ALA A 205 -2.30 18.45 -1.13
N ILE A 206 -2.21 17.34 -1.84
CA ILE A 206 -2.33 17.36 -3.29
C ILE A 206 -3.81 17.36 -3.66
N GLN A 207 -4.30 18.49 -4.10
CA GLN A 207 -5.67 18.60 -4.56
C GLN A 207 -5.88 17.71 -5.79
N SER A 208 -6.66 16.66 -5.60
CA SER A 208 -7.20 15.93 -6.75
C SER A 208 -8.26 16.79 -7.41
N PRO A 209 -8.29 16.88 -8.75
CA PRO A 209 -9.41 17.50 -9.42
C PRO A 209 -10.71 16.85 -8.91
N LYS A 210 -11.72 17.64 -8.59
CA LYS A 210 -13.06 17.18 -8.12
C LYS A 210 -13.78 16.28 -9.14
N THR A 211 -13.21 16.10 -10.31
CA THR A 211 -13.67 15.23 -11.39
C THR A 211 -12.80 13.98 -11.46
N SER A 212 -13.39 12.88 -11.86
CA SER A 212 -12.63 11.64 -12.18
C SER A 212 -11.41 11.95 -13.05
N PRO A 213 -10.30 11.24 -12.88
CA PRO A 213 -9.13 11.44 -13.74
C PRO A 213 -9.54 11.43 -15.20
N LYS A 214 -9.04 12.38 -15.97
CA LYS A 214 -9.41 12.56 -17.40
C LYS A 214 -9.25 11.30 -18.26
N HIS A 215 -8.49 10.33 -17.77
CA HIS A 215 -8.21 9.05 -18.44
C HIS A 215 -9.17 7.92 -18.04
N ILE A 216 -10.13 8.17 -17.12
CA ILE A 216 -11.12 7.18 -16.72
C ILE A 216 -12.46 7.54 -17.36
N GLN A 217 -12.89 6.71 -18.31
CA GLN A 217 -14.22 6.79 -18.88
C GLN A 217 -15.18 6.06 -17.92
N GLN A 218 -16.21 6.76 -17.47
CA GLN A 218 -17.28 6.16 -16.66
C GLN A 218 -18.53 5.96 -17.52
N VAL A 219 -19.01 4.73 -17.55
CA VAL A 219 -20.23 4.35 -18.30
C VAL A 219 -21.20 3.68 -17.34
N ALA A 220 -22.47 4.08 -17.39
CA ALA A 220 -23.55 3.45 -16.66
C ALA A 220 -24.49 2.72 -17.63
N TYR A 221 -24.73 1.44 -17.37
CA TYR A 221 -25.64 0.63 -18.16
C TYR A 221 -26.95 0.40 -17.42
N THR A 222 -28.09 0.65 -18.08
CA THR A 222 -29.39 0.33 -17.54
C THR A 222 -29.75 -1.12 -17.86
N VAL A 223 -29.98 -1.91 -16.80
CA VAL A 223 -30.41 -3.31 -16.97
C VAL A 223 -31.87 -3.36 -17.42
N PRO A 224 -32.18 -4.01 -18.55
CA PRO A 224 -33.56 -4.16 -19.04
C PRO A 224 -34.46 -4.85 -18.01
N ARG A 225 -35.73 -4.46 -18.00
CA ARG A 225 -36.71 -5.05 -17.08
C ARG A 225 -36.81 -6.57 -17.29
N GLY A 226 -36.72 -7.34 -16.21
CA GLY A 226 -36.70 -8.82 -16.25
C GLY A 226 -35.34 -9.48 -16.51
N TRP A 227 -34.30 -8.70 -16.72
CA TRP A 227 -32.95 -9.25 -16.79
C TRP A 227 -32.25 -9.23 -15.40
N SER A 228 -31.48 -10.26 -15.12
CA SER A 228 -30.51 -10.20 -14.01
C SER A 228 -29.30 -9.37 -14.41
N LYS A 229 -28.60 -8.79 -13.42
CA LYS A 229 -27.33 -8.09 -13.66
C LYS A 229 -26.28 -8.99 -14.32
N VAL A 230 -26.27 -10.27 -13.98
CA VAL A 230 -25.35 -11.27 -14.58
C VAL A 230 -25.66 -11.46 -16.07
N ARG A 231 -26.94 -11.57 -16.43
CA ARG A 231 -27.35 -11.67 -17.85
C ARG A 231 -27.00 -10.41 -18.65
N ALA A 232 -27.06 -9.24 -18.01
CA ALA A 232 -26.71 -7.97 -18.66
C ALA A 232 -25.19 -7.78 -18.79
N LEU A 233 -24.37 -8.46 -17.98
CA LEU A 233 -22.92 -8.31 -17.97
C LEU A 233 -22.27 -8.92 -19.24
N GLN A 234 -22.73 -10.07 -19.72
CA GLN A 234 -22.11 -10.73 -20.87
C GLN A 234 -22.09 -9.84 -22.14
N PRO A 235 -23.20 -9.24 -22.59
CA PRO A 235 -23.18 -8.34 -23.75
C PRO A 235 -22.26 -7.12 -23.53
N ILE A 236 -22.13 -6.63 -22.29
CA ILE A 236 -21.21 -5.52 -21.97
C ILE A 236 -19.75 -5.97 -22.14
N LEU A 237 -19.40 -7.15 -21.63
CA LEU A 237 -18.05 -7.69 -21.77
C LEU A 237 -17.69 -8.01 -23.23
N GLU A 238 -18.64 -8.46 -24.01
CA GLU A 238 -18.49 -8.68 -25.46
C GLU A 238 -18.32 -7.36 -26.24
N LEU A 239 -19.06 -6.32 -25.83
CA LEU A 239 -19.00 -4.99 -26.48
C LEU A 239 -17.67 -4.27 -26.15
N GLU A 240 -17.27 -4.30 -24.87
CA GLU A 240 -16.09 -3.57 -24.40
C GLU A 240 -14.78 -4.33 -24.65
N ASP A 241 -14.85 -5.66 -24.82
CA ASP A 241 -13.72 -6.61 -25.03
C ASP A 241 -12.45 -6.23 -24.24
N PRO A 242 -12.55 -6.14 -22.89
CA PRO A 242 -11.43 -5.64 -22.11
C PRO A 242 -10.29 -6.67 -22.06
N GLU A 243 -9.05 -6.22 -22.33
CA GLU A 243 -7.85 -7.05 -22.15
C GLU A 243 -7.69 -7.57 -20.72
N ALA A 244 -8.10 -6.77 -19.73
CA ALA A 244 -8.14 -7.12 -18.32
C ALA A 244 -9.36 -6.45 -17.66
N ALA A 245 -10.08 -7.19 -16.79
CA ALA A 245 -11.24 -6.64 -16.08
C ALA A 245 -11.26 -7.07 -14.61
N LEU A 246 -11.70 -6.14 -13.76
CA LEU A 246 -12.09 -6.40 -12.38
C LEU A 246 -13.62 -6.23 -12.26
N ILE A 247 -14.30 -7.27 -11.81
CA ILE A 247 -15.77 -7.31 -11.69
C ILE A 247 -16.09 -7.36 -10.20
N PHE A 248 -16.52 -6.26 -9.62
CA PHE A 248 -16.87 -6.21 -8.20
C PHE A 248 -18.29 -6.68 -7.95
N VAL A 249 -18.43 -7.59 -6.98
CA VAL A 249 -19.71 -8.14 -6.55
C VAL A 249 -19.85 -8.05 -5.03
N ARG A 250 -21.09 -8.02 -4.55
CA ARG A 250 -21.37 -7.77 -3.14
C ARG A 250 -21.03 -8.94 -2.21
N THR A 251 -21.11 -10.18 -2.67
CA THR A 251 -20.93 -11.36 -1.82
C THR A 251 -20.00 -12.40 -2.45
N ARG A 252 -19.31 -13.15 -1.58
CA ARG A 252 -18.45 -14.28 -1.98
C ARG A 252 -19.21 -15.32 -2.79
N ARG A 253 -20.47 -15.61 -2.40
CA ARG A 253 -21.33 -16.53 -3.14
C ARG A 253 -21.58 -16.05 -4.57
N THR A 254 -21.91 -14.77 -4.74
CA THR A 254 -22.09 -14.17 -6.07
C THR A 254 -20.78 -14.22 -6.88
N ALA A 255 -19.64 -14.01 -6.23
CA ALA A 255 -18.35 -14.12 -6.90
C ALA A 255 -18.13 -15.53 -7.47
N GLY A 256 -18.32 -16.58 -6.68
CA GLY A 256 -18.18 -17.96 -7.15
C GLY A 256 -19.21 -18.36 -8.20
N GLU A 257 -20.47 -17.94 -8.07
CA GLU A 257 -21.51 -18.22 -9.05
C GLU A 257 -21.21 -17.54 -10.39
N LEU A 258 -20.84 -16.26 -10.38
CA LEU A 258 -20.52 -15.50 -11.58
C LEU A 258 -19.26 -16.03 -12.26
N THR A 259 -18.21 -16.35 -11.50
CA THR A 259 -16.97 -16.93 -12.03
C THR A 259 -17.26 -18.23 -12.79
N ARG A 260 -18.03 -19.15 -12.20
CA ARG A 260 -18.41 -20.40 -12.87
C ARG A 260 -19.20 -20.19 -14.16
N GLN A 261 -20.13 -19.22 -14.17
CA GLN A 261 -20.92 -18.89 -15.38
C GLN A 261 -20.02 -18.33 -16.49
N LEU A 262 -19.12 -17.42 -16.16
CA LEU A 262 -18.18 -16.85 -17.14
C LEU A 262 -17.18 -17.88 -17.65
N GLN A 263 -16.69 -18.80 -16.78
CA GLN A 263 -15.83 -19.91 -17.18
C GLN A 263 -16.56 -20.87 -18.12
N ALA A 264 -17.83 -21.19 -17.83
CA ALA A 264 -18.66 -22.02 -18.70
C ALA A 264 -18.92 -21.38 -20.07
N ALA A 265 -18.92 -20.05 -20.14
CA ALA A 265 -18.99 -19.28 -21.38
C ALA A 265 -17.63 -19.13 -22.10
N GLY A 266 -16.55 -19.76 -21.59
CA GLY A 266 -15.24 -19.77 -22.23
C GLY A 266 -14.31 -18.61 -21.86
N TYR A 267 -14.66 -17.77 -20.88
CA TYR A 267 -13.82 -16.67 -20.45
C TYR A 267 -12.72 -17.10 -19.49
N SER A 268 -11.53 -16.49 -19.62
CA SER A 268 -10.41 -16.68 -18.69
C SER A 268 -10.60 -15.81 -17.46
N VAL A 269 -11.30 -16.33 -16.44
CA VAL A 269 -11.72 -15.61 -15.25
C VAL A 269 -11.47 -16.44 -13.99
N ASP A 270 -11.17 -15.76 -12.88
CA ASP A 270 -10.98 -16.35 -11.55
C ASP A 270 -11.66 -15.48 -10.48
N GLU A 271 -11.87 -16.03 -9.27
CA GLU A 271 -12.51 -15.31 -8.16
C GLU A 271 -11.50 -14.85 -7.11
N TYR A 272 -11.76 -13.67 -6.49
CA TYR A 272 -10.92 -13.11 -5.45
C TYR A 272 -11.78 -12.61 -4.27
N HIS A 273 -11.71 -13.30 -3.13
CA HIS A 273 -12.50 -12.98 -1.95
C HIS A 273 -11.90 -13.54 -0.65
N GLY A 274 -12.53 -13.21 0.49
CA GLY A 274 -12.03 -13.51 1.83
C GLY A 274 -11.79 -14.99 2.15
N ASP A 275 -12.47 -15.93 1.50
CA ASP A 275 -12.31 -17.38 1.77
C ASP A 275 -11.07 -17.98 1.12
N LEU A 276 -10.43 -17.28 0.18
CA LEU A 276 -9.18 -17.73 -0.39
C LEU A 276 -8.05 -17.66 0.65
N SER A 277 -7.24 -18.71 0.74
CA SER A 277 -6.01 -18.67 1.50
C SER A 277 -5.04 -17.62 0.94
N GLN A 278 -4.12 -17.12 1.76
CA GLN A 278 -3.16 -16.11 1.33
C GLN A 278 -2.33 -16.58 0.12
N SER A 279 -1.92 -17.85 0.11
CA SER A 279 -1.19 -18.43 -1.02
C SER A 279 -2.01 -18.49 -2.31
N GLN A 280 -3.32 -18.71 -2.22
CA GLN A 280 -4.22 -18.66 -3.38
C GLN A 280 -4.35 -17.25 -3.92
N ARG A 281 -4.53 -16.23 -3.05
CA ARG A 281 -4.60 -14.83 -3.44
C ARG A 281 -3.32 -14.36 -4.14
N GLU A 282 -2.16 -14.63 -3.55
CA GLU A 282 -0.86 -14.28 -4.14
C GLU A 282 -0.66 -14.92 -5.50
N ARG A 283 -1.01 -16.20 -5.64
CA ARG A 283 -0.93 -16.94 -6.89
C ARG A 283 -1.85 -16.36 -7.97
N LEU A 284 -3.09 -16.03 -7.60
CA LEU A 284 -4.04 -15.41 -8.52
C LEU A 284 -3.59 -14.04 -9.00
N LEU A 285 -3.14 -13.17 -8.08
CA LEU A 285 -2.61 -11.86 -8.44
C LEU A 285 -1.39 -11.96 -9.37
N MET A 286 -0.52 -12.95 -9.16
CA MET A 286 0.60 -13.21 -10.05
C MET A 286 0.12 -13.64 -11.45
N ARG A 287 -0.86 -14.56 -11.54
CA ARG A 287 -1.46 -15.00 -12.82
C ARG A 287 -2.15 -13.86 -13.54
N PHE A 288 -2.87 -13.01 -12.82
CA PHE A 288 -3.53 -11.82 -13.39
C PHE A 288 -2.51 -10.83 -13.94
N ARG A 289 -1.43 -10.51 -13.20
CA ARG A 289 -0.34 -9.65 -13.67
C ARG A 289 0.38 -10.20 -14.89
N GLN A 290 0.50 -11.53 -14.99
CA GLN A 290 1.10 -12.23 -16.13
C GLN A 290 0.11 -12.44 -17.28
N ARG A 291 -1.12 -11.90 -17.21
CA ARG A 291 -2.21 -12.05 -18.20
C ARG A 291 -2.62 -13.52 -18.47
N GLN A 292 -2.30 -14.43 -17.55
CA GLN A 292 -2.76 -15.81 -17.60
C GLN A 292 -4.25 -15.95 -17.20
N VAL A 293 -4.74 -15.00 -16.39
CA VAL A 293 -6.16 -14.78 -16.10
C VAL A 293 -6.47 -13.37 -16.56
N LYS A 294 -7.45 -13.21 -17.42
CA LYS A 294 -7.82 -11.91 -17.97
C LYS A 294 -8.78 -11.14 -17.07
N TRP A 295 -9.69 -11.85 -16.40
CA TRP A 295 -10.73 -11.20 -15.59
C TRP A 295 -10.73 -11.76 -14.17
N VAL A 296 -11.06 -10.93 -13.21
CA VAL A 296 -11.18 -11.30 -11.80
C VAL A 296 -12.52 -10.82 -11.25
N VAL A 297 -13.28 -11.73 -10.67
CA VAL A 297 -14.50 -11.39 -9.92
C VAL A 297 -14.15 -11.26 -8.45
N ALA A 298 -14.31 -10.08 -7.89
CA ALA A 298 -13.86 -9.74 -6.54
C ALA A 298 -15.00 -9.22 -5.65
N THR A 299 -14.80 -9.34 -4.32
CA THR A 299 -15.60 -8.62 -3.32
C THR A 299 -14.82 -7.43 -2.76
N ASP A 300 -15.51 -6.45 -2.16
CA ASP A 300 -14.91 -5.19 -1.64
C ASP A 300 -13.81 -5.40 -0.61
N ILE A 301 -13.71 -6.58 0.03
CA ILE A 301 -12.69 -6.92 1.04
C ILE A 301 -11.54 -7.73 0.40
N ALA A 302 -11.46 -7.71 -0.88
CA ALA A 302 -10.46 -8.49 -1.60
C ALA A 302 -9.17 -7.69 -1.85
#